data_5d617ce7d4e6bba6dca06b143e354cab
#
_entry.id   5d617ce7d4e6bba6dca06b143e354cab
#
_cell.length_a   1.000
_cell.length_b   1.000
_cell.length_c   1.000
_cell.angle_alpha   90.00
_cell.angle_beta   90.00
_cell.angle_gamma   90.00
#
_symmetry.space_group_name_H-M   'P 1'
#
loop_
_entity.id
_entity.type
_entity.pdbx_description
1 polymer ?
#
loop_
_entity_poly.entity_id
_entity_poly.type
_entity_poly.pdbx_seq_one_letter_code
_entity_poly.pdbx_strand_id
1 'polypeptide(L)'
;MSKKSLLVISQNFYPEIGSAGNRIKNIYQLLNEQYEVHVLTTEASYPNKKLYIEKQFWHDRQLNEDKHIHRVKVANRKYTRNMFNRLLYYLEMMCRMVWMILCSKNKYDAVFVTSPPIFLGAVGILAKIRFKAKLILDVRDLWPDSLRGVGVFNYKWIISLFRMMEKCMYNRADSIVINSKGFYHHIEAKLKKETPIYFVPNSIRKEELTLGEPHIDGFAVVYSGNIGLAQDVEFLKQLSKSLFAKEIRLNVVGFGLKKGEFQQFVKEHKLYNVHFIRAMTRRECLELIKQNDVGVLCLKDEDVFDTVLPGKLIDYIACGLPIAAGASGYIKSLIEEKGIGYVSESRNVEEIVQFIVHLKNHRHVAEAIALNNEKVVQRDFLWESNIHTLIDAIEDEKAVQKVCRLEPKNEMINIDSKVN
;
A
#
# COMPACT_ATOMS: atom_id res chain seq x y z
N MET A 1 4.52 -20.23 -29.56
CA MET A 1 4.43 -18.76 -29.72
C MET A 1 5.43 -18.12 -28.77
N SER A 2 6.16 -17.09 -29.20
CA SER A 2 7.02 -16.32 -28.27
C SER A 2 6.14 -15.64 -27.22
N LYS A 3 6.62 -15.59 -25.95
CA LYS A 3 5.93 -14.84 -24.89
C LYS A 3 5.85 -13.37 -25.31
N LYS A 4 4.71 -12.71 -24.99
CA LYS A 4 4.63 -11.23 -25.10
C LYS A 4 5.60 -10.59 -24.12
N SER A 5 6.21 -9.48 -24.53
CA SER A 5 7.20 -8.75 -23.75
C SER A 5 6.56 -7.56 -23.03
N LEU A 6 6.79 -7.45 -21.73
CA LEU A 6 6.20 -6.45 -20.85
C LEU A 6 7.28 -5.62 -20.16
N LEU A 7 7.16 -4.29 -20.21
CA LEU A 7 8.00 -3.37 -19.44
C LEU A 7 7.27 -2.85 -18.21
N VAL A 8 7.77 -3.17 -17.02
CA VAL A 8 7.28 -2.63 -15.74
C VAL A 8 8.15 -1.45 -15.33
N ILE A 9 7.54 -0.27 -15.15
CA ILE A 9 8.22 0.97 -14.74
C ILE A 9 7.74 1.35 -13.34
N SER A 10 8.65 1.31 -12.36
CA SER A 10 8.34 1.65 -10.96
C SER A 10 9.53 2.31 -10.29
N GLN A 11 9.27 3.25 -9.38
CA GLN A 11 10.32 3.77 -8.51
C GLN A 11 10.78 2.71 -7.51
N ASN A 12 9.82 2.03 -6.89
CA ASN A 12 10.07 1.09 -5.82
C ASN A 12 9.99 -0.36 -6.33
N PHE A 13 10.96 -1.14 -5.96
CA PHE A 13 11.02 -2.56 -6.26
C PHE A 13 11.79 -3.29 -5.16
N TYR A 14 11.77 -4.62 -5.16
CA TYR A 14 12.63 -5.43 -4.29
C TYR A 14 14.11 -4.93 -4.37
N PRO A 15 14.83 -4.82 -3.26
CA PRO A 15 14.54 -5.26 -1.89
C PRO A 15 13.84 -4.21 -1.01
N GLU A 16 13.28 -3.14 -1.58
CA GLU A 16 12.63 -2.10 -0.78
C GLU A 16 11.46 -2.65 0.02
N ILE A 17 11.51 -2.40 1.34
CA ILE A 17 10.43 -2.75 2.25
C ILE A 17 9.27 -1.77 2.10
N GLY A 18 8.08 -2.28 2.28
CA GLY A 18 6.83 -1.53 2.18
C GLY A 18 5.96 -1.97 1.01
N SER A 19 4.71 -1.56 1.04
CA SER A 19 3.67 -2.04 0.13
C SER A 19 3.99 -1.82 -1.35
N ALA A 20 4.65 -0.70 -1.69
CA ALA A 20 4.99 -0.37 -3.07
C ALA A 20 6.00 -1.37 -3.68
N GLY A 21 7.12 -1.61 -3.00
CA GLY A 21 8.15 -2.55 -3.46
C GLY A 21 7.62 -3.99 -3.50
N ASN A 22 6.86 -4.38 -2.47
CA ASN A 22 6.24 -5.70 -2.40
C ASN A 22 5.19 -5.92 -3.50
N ARG A 23 4.36 -4.92 -3.80
CA ARG A 23 3.39 -4.97 -4.91
C ARG A 23 4.07 -5.28 -6.24
N ILE A 24 5.08 -4.51 -6.60
CA ILE A 24 5.75 -4.65 -7.89
C ILE A 24 6.58 -5.95 -7.95
N LYS A 25 7.17 -6.38 -6.82
CA LYS A 25 7.82 -7.69 -6.72
C LYS A 25 6.84 -8.82 -7.08
N ASN A 26 5.66 -8.86 -6.44
CA ASN A 26 4.67 -9.91 -6.68
C ASN A 26 4.12 -9.86 -8.11
N ILE A 27 3.82 -8.68 -8.63
CA ILE A 27 3.38 -8.50 -10.02
C ILE A 27 4.45 -9.03 -10.97
N TYR A 28 5.73 -8.69 -10.77
CA TYR A 28 6.83 -9.18 -11.58
C TYR A 28 6.92 -10.70 -11.58
N GLN A 29 6.97 -11.32 -10.39
CA GLN A 29 7.12 -12.76 -10.25
C GLN A 29 5.98 -13.53 -10.91
N LEU A 30 4.72 -13.11 -10.69
CA LEU A 30 3.55 -13.78 -11.24
C LEU A 30 3.38 -13.55 -12.75
N LEU A 31 3.64 -12.35 -13.24
CA LEU A 31 3.57 -12.09 -14.68
C LEU A 31 4.68 -12.78 -15.45
N ASN A 32 5.86 -12.99 -14.85
CA ASN A 32 6.99 -13.65 -15.50
C ASN A 32 6.74 -15.14 -15.80
N GLU A 33 5.70 -15.73 -15.22
CA GLU A 33 5.23 -17.08 -15.57
C GLU A 33 4.70 -17.13 -17.02
N GLN A 34 4.02 -16.05 -17.47
CA GLN A 34 3.33 -16.01 -18.76
C GLN A 34 3.98 -15.06 -19.79
N TYR A 35 4.67 -14.00 -19.32
CA TYR A 35 5.27 -12.96 -20.13
C TYR A 35 6.79 -12.97 -20.00
N GLU A 36 7.47 -12.31 -20.93
CA GLU A 36 8.86 -11.88 -20.76
C GLU A 36 8.85 -10.49 -20.11
N VAL A 37 9.07 -10.42 -18.79
CA VAL A 37 8.90 -9.19 -18.03
C VAL A 37 10.25 -8.52 -17.77
N HIS A 38 10.37 -7.25 -18.17
CA HIS A 38 11.50 -6.39 -17.82
C HIS A 38 11.07 -5.36 -16.79
N VAL A 39 11.92 -5.04 -15.83
CA VAL A 39 11.67 -4.02 -14.80
C VAL A 39 12.66 -2.88 -14.98
N LEU A 40 12.13 -1.66 -15.07
CA LEU A 40 12.90 -0.42 -14.97
C LEU A 40 12.57 0.26 -13.64
N THR A 41 13.53 0.29 -12.72
CA THR A 41 13.36 0.79 -11.36
C THR A 41 14.54 1.61 -10.89
N THR A 42 14.49 2.15 -9.66
CA THR A 42 15.64 2.81 -9.04
C THR A 42 16.43 1.86 -8.14
N GLU A 43 17.65 2.25 -7.75
CA GLU A 43 18.34 1.59 -6.63
C GLU A 43 17.50 1.73 -5.36
N ALA A 44 17.51 0.69 -4.51
CA ALA A 44 16.80 0.68 -3.25
C ALA A 44 17.24 1.85 -2.35
N SER A 45 16.29 2.68 -1.94
CA SER A 45 16.57 3.91 -1.20
C SER A 45 15.53 4.25 -0.13
N TYR A 46 14.34 3.70 -0.20
CA TYR A 46 13.24 4.00 0.75
C TYR A 46 13.14 2.91 1.82
N PRO A 47 12.98 3.23 3.09
CA PRO A 47 12.95 4.57 3.70
C PRO A 47 14.32 5.20 3.89
N ASN A 48 15.38 4.39 3.89
CA ASN A 48 16.76 4.81 4.06
C ASN A 48 17.71 3.86 3.32
N LYS A 49 18.57 4.38 2.47
CA LYS A 49 19.54 3.60 1.69
C LYS A 49 20.46 2.74 2.57
N LYS A 50 20.80 3.21 3.79
CA LYS A 50 21.65 2.47 4.73
C LYS A 50 21.05 1.12 5.13
N LEU A 51 19.72 1.00 5.12
CA LEU A 51 19.02 -0.24 5.43
C LEU A 51 19.44 -1.37 4.48
N TYR A 52 19.65 -1.05 3.21
CA TYR A 52 19.95 -2.02 2.15
C TYR A 52 21.44 -2.35 2.03
N ILE A 53 22.27 -1.95 2.99
CA ILE A 53 23.62 -2.48 3.21
C ILE A 53 23.53 -3.86 3.86
N GLU A 54 22.46 -4.09 4.66
CA GLU A 54 22.25 -5.37 5.32
C GLU A 54 21.78 -6.44 4.33
N LYS A 55 22.52 -7.56 4.27
CA LYS A 55 22.28 -8.66 3.32
C LYS A 55 20.89 -9.32 3.49
N GLN A 56 20.32 -9.27 4.69
CA GLN A 56 19.00 -9.87 4.98
C GLN A 56 17.90 -9.35 4.06
N PHE A 57 17.97 -8.10 3.60
CA PHE A 57 16.97 -7.54 2.68
C PHE A 57 17.13 -8.07 1.25
N TRP A 58 18.30 -8.59 0.87
CA TRP A 58 18.62 -9.17 -0.42
C TRP A 58 18.51 -10.69 -0.43
N HIS A 59 17.49 -11.23 0.26
CA HIS A 59 17.33 -12.67 0.47
C HIS A 59 16.90 -13.45 -0.78
N ASP A 60 16.31 -12.79 -1.78
CA ASP A 60 15.85 -13.41 -3.02
C ASP A 60 16.98 -13.42 -4.05
N ARG A 61 17.70 -14.54 -4.15
CA ARG A 61 18.84 -14.69 -5.04
C ARG A 61 18.45 -14.58 -6.51
N GLN A 62 17.27 -15.08 -6.88
CA GLN A 62 16.81 -15.04 -8.27
C GLN A 62 16.61 -13.58 -8.72
N LEU A 63 15.98 -12.76 -7.92
CA LEU A 63 15.78 -11.34 -8.22
C LEU A 63 17.08 -10.53 -8.17
N ASN A 64 18.07 -10.97 -7.40
CA ASN A 64 19.36 -10.28 -7.34
C ASN A 64 20.20 -10.47 -8.59
N GLU A 65 20.11 -11.64 -9.22
CA GLU A 65 20.90 -12.05 -10.38
C GLU A 65 20.14 -11.83 -11.71
N ASP A 66 18.88 -11.40 -11.65
CA ASP A 66 18.01 -11.27 -12.82
C ASP A 66 18.41 -10.10 -13.73
N LYS A 67 18.78 -10.42 -14.96
CA LYS A 67 19.24 -9.46 -15.99
C LYS A 67 18.10 -8.60 -16.55
N HIS A 68 16.86 -8.98 -16.35
CA HIS A 68 15.69 -8.22 -16.78
C HIS A 68 15.36 -7.07 -15.82
N ILE A 69 16.03 -7.00 -14.66
CA ILE A 69 15.82 -5.95 -13.66
C ILE A 69 16.87 -4.84 -13.83
N HIS A 70 16.45 -3.74 -14.43
CA HIS A 70 17.30 -2.57 -14.70
C HIS A 70 17.13 -1.51 -13.61
N ARG A 71 18.20 -1.31 -12.80
CA ARG A 71 18.20 -0.34 -11.70
C ARG A 71 18.89 0.95 -12.09
N VAL A 72 18.13 2.04 -12.12
CA VAL A 72 18.64 3.38 -12.39
C VAL A 72 19.28 3.95 -11.13
N LYS A 73 20.54 4.31 -11.25
CA LYS A 73 21.25 5.01 -10.19
C LYS A 73 20.87 6.48 -10.22
N VAL A 74 20.28 6.98 -9.13
CA VAL A 74 19.92 8.40 -8.97
C VAL A 74 20.87 9.03 -7.96
N ALA A 75 21.42 10.22 -8.28
CA ALA A 75 22.31 10.91 -7.39
C ALA A 75 21.66 11.19 -6.04
N ASN A 76 22.45 11.25 -4.97
CA ASN A 76 22.07 11.12 -3.56
C ASN A 76 21.18 12.24 -2.95
N ARG A 77 20.31 12.86 -3.73
CA ARG A 77 19.40 13.92 -3.26
C ARG A 77 18.12 13.36 -2.68
N LYS A 78 18.24 12.55 -1.66
CA LYS A 78 17.23 11.69 -1.05
C LYS A 78 16.04 12.38 -0.44
N TYR A 79 15.11 11.53 -0.09
CA TYR A 79 14.01 11.65 0.89
C TYR A 79 14.38 12.52 2.11
N THR A 80 14.79 13.77 1.84
CA THR A 80 15.00 14.79 2.84
C THR A 80 13.66 15.45 3.15
N ARG A 81 13.55 16.11 4.28
CA ARG A 81 12.39 16.97 4.58
C ARG A 81 12.25 18.10 3.55
N ASN A 82 13.32 18.43 2.83
CA ASN A 82 13.34 19.48 1.82
C ASN A 82 12.66 19.02 0.53
N MET A 83 11.52 19.62 0.22
CA MET A 83 10.67 19.32 -0.96
C MET A 83 11.38 19.59 -2.28
N PHE A 84 12.24 20.61 -2.34
CA PHE A 84 13.00 20.90 -3.55
C PHE A 84 13.95 19.75 -3.92
N ASN A 85 14.61 19.16 -2.91
CA ASN A 85 15.47 18.00 -3.13
C ASN A 85 14.69 16.77 -3.61
N ARG A 86 13.44 16.60 -3.13
CA ARG A 86 12.56 15.53 -3.64
C ARG A 86 12.16 15.75 -5.08
N LEU A 87 11.82 16.97 -5.45
CA LEU A 87 11.49 17.32 -6.82
C LEU A 87 12.67 17.07 -7.76
N LEU A 88 13.88 17.49 -7.38
CA LEU A 88 15.10 17.23 -8.15
C LEU A 88 15.39 15.73 -8.30
N TYR A 89 15.16 14.96 -7.23
CA TYR A 89 15.28 13.49 -7.28
C TYR A 89 14.31 12.89 -8.32
N TYR A 90 13.05 13.31 -8.32
CA TYR A 90 12.06 12.79 -9.28
C TYR A 90 12.35 13.21 -10.72
N LEU A 91 12.84 14.42 -10.93
CA LEU A 91 13.24 14.91 -12.26
C LEU A 91 14.47 14.14 -12.78
N GLU A 92 15.50 13.94 -11.95
CA GLU A 92 16.68 13.15 -12.33
C GLU A 92 16.29 11.71 -12.66
N MET A 93 15.48 11.08 -11.82
CA MET A 93 14.93 9.73 -12.05
C MET A 93 14.21 9.67 -13.40
N MET A 94 13.30 10.60 -13.64
CA MET A 94 12.55 10.69 -14.90
C MET A 94 13.48 10.81 -16.10
N CYS A 95 14.44 11.75 -16.08
CA CYS A 95 15.39 11.96 -17.18
C CYS A 95 16.22 10.71 -17.49
N ARG A 96 16.72 10.04 -16.44
CA ARG A 96 17.52 8.80 -16.60
C ARG A 96 16.68 7.65 -17.15
N MET A 97 15.46 7.46 -16.68
CA MET A 97 14.55 6.43 -17.20
C MET A 97 14.13 6.73 -18.65
N VAL A 98 13.85 8.00 -18.99
CA VAL A 98 13.61 8.44 -20.36
C VAL A 98 14.79 8.11 -21.26
N TRP A 99 16.01 8.41 -20.81
CA TRP A 99 17.23 8.09 -21.56
C TRP A 99 17.34 6.59 -21.84
N MET A 100 17.10 5.75 -20.83
CA MET A 100 17.15 4.29 -21.01
C MET A 100 16.11 3.79 -22.01
N ILE A 101 14.88 4.33 -21.97
CA ILE A 101 13.81 3.99 -22.92
C ILE A 101 14.18 4.38 -24.33
N LEU A 102 14.73 5.58 -24.54
CA LEU A 102 15.14 6.06 -25.87
C LEU A 102 16.29 5.22 -26.45
N CYS A 103 17.25 4.81 -25.62
CA CYS A 103 18.39 3.99 -26.00
C CYS A 103 18.08 2.48 -26.10
N SER A 104 16.93 2.03 -25.60
CA SER A 104 16.56 0.62 -25.62
C SER A 104 16.35 0.10 -27.04
N LYS A 105 16.95 -1.08 -27.31
CA LYS A 105 16.76 -1.85 -28.54
C LYS A 105 15.63 -2.89 -28.42
N ASN A 106 15.14 -3.12 -27.20
CA ASN A 106 14.07 -4.05 -26.96
C ASN A 106 12.75 -3.55 -27.53
N LYS A 107 11.83 -4.47 -27.79
CA LYS A 107 10.45 -4.19 -28.14
C LYS A 107 9.56 -4.70 -27.01
N TYR A 108 8.53 -3.96 -26.72
CA TYR A 108 7.57 -4.34 -25.69
C TYR A 108 6.15 -4.24 -26.26
N ASP A 109 5.32 -5.25 -25.96
CA ASP A 109 3.92 -5.28 -26.36
C ASP A 109 3.06 -4.43 -25.41
N ALA A 110 3.45 -4.39 -24.12
CA ALA A 110 2.78 -3.57 -23.12
C ALA A 110 3.76 -2.92 -22.14
N VAL A 111 3.34 -1.78 -21.60
CA VAL A 111 4.05 -1.00 -20.56
C VAL A 111 3.14 -0.88 -19.36
N PHE A 112 3.56 -1.41 -18.23
CA PHE A 112 2.92 -1.24 -16.94
C PHE A 112 3.68 -0.18 -16.14
N VAL A 113 3.05 0.95 -15.83
CA VAL A 113 3.69 2.04 -15.08
C VAL A 113 2.92 2.38 -13.84
N THR A 114 3.61 2.52 -12.69
CA THR A 114 2.98 2.83 -11.41
C THR A 114 3.09 4.30 -11.03
N SER A 115 2.04 4.84 -10.44
CA SER A 115 1.95 6.19 -9.86
C SER A 115 1.47 6.08 -8.40
N PRO A 116 2.06 6.82 -7.41
CA PRO A 116 3.10 7.81 -7.53
C PRO A 116 4.51 7.23 -7.72
N PRO A 117 5.51 8.09 -8.03
CA PRO A 117 5.40 9.52 -8.30
C PRO A 117 4.82 9.81 -9.69
N ILE A 118 4.13 10.94 -9.82
CA ILE A 118 3.43 11.35 -11.05
C ILE A 118 4.34 11.45 -12.27
N PHE A 119 5.64 11.70 -12.05
CA PHE A 119 6.67 11.77 -13.08
C PHE A 119 6.83 10.47 -13.87
N LEU A 120 6.56 9.32 -13.24
CA LEU A 120 6.62 8.01 -13.91
C LEU A 120 5.52 7.87 -14.98
N GLY A 121 4.38 8.50 -14.78
CA GLY A 121 3.33 8.54 -15.81
C GLY A 121 3.81 9.15 -17.11
N ALA A 122 4.62 10.22 -17.05
CA ALA A 122 5.23 10.81 -18.24
C ALA A 122 6.23 9.83 -18.91
N VAL A 123 7.02 9.09 -18.11
CA VAL A 123 7.92 8.04 -18.60
C VAL A 123 7.12 6.93 -19.29
N GLY A 124 6.00 6.49 -18.70
CA GLY A 124 5.12 5.47 -19.28
C GLY A 124 4.49 5.92 -20.61
N ILE A 125 4.04 7.17 -20.71
CA ILE A 125 3.50 7.73 -21.96
C ILE A 125 4.58 7.74 -23.05
N LEU A 126 5.80 8.14 -22.72
CA LEU A 126 6.92 8.10 -23.66
C LEU A 126 7.24 6.67 -24.10
N ALA A 127 7.27 5.72 -23.16
CA ALA A 127 7.50 4.31 -23.45
C ALA A 127 6.41 3.75 -24.39
N LYS A 128 5.13 4.06 -24.14
CA LYS A 128 4.02 3.71 -25.03
C LYS A 128 4.29 4.17 -26.47
N ILE A 129 4.68 5.44 -26.64
CA ILE A 129 4.93 6.03 -27.96
C ILE A 129 6.17 5.37 -28.62
N ARG A 130 7.26 5.23 -27.86
CA ARG A 130 8.55 4.69 -28.35
C ARG A 130 8.45 3.26 -28.82
N PHE A 131 7.71 2.43 -28.08
CA PHE A 131 7.57 1.01 -28.35
C PHE A 131 6.30 0.65 -29.11
N LYS A 132 5.38 1.60 -29.30
CA LYS A 132 4.01 1.38 -29.84
C LYS A 132 3.26 0.33 -29.00
N ALA A 133 3.47 0.36 -27.71
CA ALA A 133 2.97 -0.60 -26.74
C ALA A 133 1.66 -0.13 -26.11
N LYS A 134 0.87 -1.07 -25.56
CA LYS A 134 -0.28 -0.78 -24.68
C LYS A 134 0.21 -0.18 -23.37
N LEU A 135 -0.43 0.86 -22.86
CA LEU A 135 -0.10 1.51 -21.59
C LEU A 135 -1.10 1.15 -20.50
N ILE A 136 -0.64 0.41 -19.50
CA ILE A 136 -1.38 0.10 -18.28
C ILE A 136 -0.87 1.02 -17.17
N LEU A 137 -1.74 1.85 -16.62
CA LEU A 137 -1.41 2.79 -15.54
C LEU A 137 -1.89 2.25 -14.19
N ASP A 138 -0.96 1.94 -13.28
CA ASP A 138 -1.24 1.52 -11.91
C ASP A 138 -1.29 2.73 -10.98
N VAL A 139 -2.50 3.10 -10.55
CA VAL A 139 -2.76 4.23 -9.65
C VAL A 139 -2.88 3.70 -8.22
N ARG A 140 -1.86 4.00 -7.39
CA ARG A 140 -1.78 3.54 -6.01
C ARG A 140 -2.08 4.62 -4.98
N ASP A 141 -2.17 5.86 -5.44
CA ASP A 141 -2.45 7.03 -4.61
C ASP A 141 -2.90 8.18 -5.51
N LEU A 142 -3.78 9.03 -5.01
CA LEU A 142 -4.36 10.15 -5.77
C LEU A 142 -3.48 11.41 -5.65
N TRP A 143 -2.39 11.46 -6.40
CA TRP A 143 -1.59 12.68 -6.56
C TRP A 143 -2.26 13.63 -7.55
N PRO A 144 -2.34 14.95 -7.25
CA PRO A 144 -1.69 15.67 -6.15
C PRO A 144 -2.49 15.79 -4.85
N ASP A 145 -3.72 15.26 -4.78
CA ASP A 145 -4.59 15.54 -3.64
C ASP A 145 -4.04 14.94 -2.34
N SER A 146 -3.42 13.76 -2.36
CA SER A 146 -2.76 13.20 -1.18
C SER A 146 -1.54 14.01 -0.71
N LEU A 147 -0.84 14.70 -1.61
CA LEU A 147 0.24 15.63 -1.22
C LEU A 147 -0.31 16.86 -0.49
N ARG A 148 -1.51 17.32 -0.85
CA ARG A 148 -2.21 18.39 -0.14
C ARG A 148 -2.66 17.92 1.25
N GLY A 149 -3.28 16.75 1.34
CA GLY A 149 -3.75 16.18 2.61
C GLY A 149 -2.62 15.97 3.63
N VAL A 150 -1.38 15.72 3.20
CA VAL A 150 -0.22 15.69 4.11
C VAL A 150 0.41 17.06 4.36
N GLY A 151 -0.09 18.14 3.75
CA GLY A 151 0.43 19.50 3.93
C GLY A 151 1.79 19.77 3.28
N VAL A 152 2.18 18.97 2.28
CA VAL A 152 3.53 18.98 1.74
C VAL A 152 3.71 19.99 0.60
N PHE A 153 2.65 20.31 -0.14
CA PHE A 153 2.67 21.28 -1.23
C PHE A 153 1.47 22.23 -1.14
N ASN A 154 1.74 23.51 -0.82
CA ASN A 154 0.70 24.55 -0.78
C ASN A 154 0.81 25.55 -1.96
N TYR A 155 1.73 25.34 -2.90
CA TYR A 155 1.89 26.21 -4.05
C TYR A 155 0.84 25.89 -5.12
N LYS A 156 -0.14 26.77 -5.31
CA LYS A 156 -1.28 26.57 -6.26
C LYS A 156 -0.82 26.21 -7.68
N TRP A 157 0.25 26.82 -8.19
CA TRP A 157 0.76 26.55 -9.54
C TRP A 157 1.36 25.13 -9.68
N ILE A 158 2.06 24.60 -8.64
CA ILE A 158 2.59 23.22 -8.63
C ILE A 158 1.44 22.22 -8.64
N ILE A 159 0.44 22.45 -7.79
CA ILE A 159 -0.75 21.60 -7.73
C ILE A 159 -1.50 21.61 -9.07
N SER A 160 -1.64 22.79 -9.71
CA SER A 160 -2.26 22.90 -11.03
C SER A 160 -1.48 22.12 -12.09
N LEU A 161 -0.15 22.21 -12.10
CA LEU A 161 0.71 21.44 -12.99
C LEU A 161 0.53 19.92 -12.77
N PHE A 162 0.53 19.46 -11.52
CA PHE A 162 0.35 18.04 -11.21
C PHE A 162 -1.06 17.55 -11.58
N ARG A 163 -2.11 18.36 -11.41
CA ARG A 163 -3.46 18.02 -11.88
C ARG A 163 -3.53 17.89 -13.41
N MET A 164 -2.80 18.73 -14.12
CA MET A 164 -2.70 18.61 -15.58
C MET A 164 -1.97 17.32 -15.96
N MET A 165 -0.87 16.97 -15.29
CA MET A 165 -0.13 15.73 -15.52
C MET A 165 -1.00 14.50 -15.18
N GLU A 166 -1.70 14.51 -14.06
CA GLU A 166 -2.65 13.48 -13.65
C GLU A 166 -3.71 13.23 -14.72
N LYS A 167 -4.39 14.29 -15.16
CA LYS A 167 -5.40 14.20 -16.20
C LYS A 167 -4.82 13.69 -17.52
N CYS A 168 -3.61 14.11 -17.87
CA CYS A 168 -2.90 13.64 -19.05
C CYS A 168 -2.61 12.14 -18.97
N MET A 169 -2.12 11.65 -17.84
CA MET A 169 -1.82 10.22 -17.64
C MET A 169 -3.07 9.35 -17.79
N TYR A 170 -4.16 9.71 -17.11
CA TYR A 170 -5.42 8.95 -17.16
C TYR A 170 -5.94 8.86 -18.59
N ASN A 171 -5.90 9.96 -19.35
CA ASN A 171 -6.43 10.02 -20.71
C ASN A 171 -5.49 9.44 -21.79
N ARG A 172 -4.23 9.12 -21.46
CA ARG A 172 -3.27 8.46 -22.35
C ARG A 172 -3.13 6.97 -22.06
N ALA A 173 -3.59 6.50 -20.91
CA ALA A 173 -3.64 5.08 -20.59
C ALA A 173 -4.65 4.34 -21.49
N ASP A 174 -4.35 3.10 -21.82
CA ASP A 174 -5.26 2.18 -22.50
C ASP A 174 -6.09 1.39 -21.50
N SER A 175 -5.54 1.14 -20.31
CA SER A 175 -6.25 0.62 -19.14
C SER A 175 -5.66 1.22 -17.86
N ILE A 176 -6.49 1.33 -16.82
CA ILE A 176 -6.09 1.84 -15.51
C ILE A 176 -6.31 0.74 -14.48
N VAL A 177 -5.31 0.55 -13.63
CA VAL A 177 -5.37 -0.37 -12.49
C VAL A 177 -5.39 0.46 -11.21
N ILE A 178 -6.29 0.15 -10.29
CA ILE A 178 -6.41 0.81 -8.99
C ILE A 178 -6.23 -0.20 -7.85
N ASN A 179 -5.57 0.20 -6.77
CA ASN A 179 -5.39 -0.63 -5.58
C ASN A 179 -6.42 -0.34 -4.48
N SER A 180 -7.29 0.63 -4.68
CA SER A 180 -8.43 0.95 -3.82
C SER A 180 -9.65 1.28 -4.66
N LYS A 181 -10.81 0.70 -4.33
CA LYS A 181 -12.08 1.03 -4.99
C LYS A 181 -12.50 2.49 -4.76
N GLY A 182 -12.06 3.10 -3.66
CA GLY A 182 -12.30 4.51 -3.37
C GLY A 182 -11.73 5.47 -4.40
N PHE A 183 -10.78 5.04 -5.25
CA PHE A 183 -10.21 5.89 -6.31
C PHE A 183 -11.08 5.99 -7.57
N TYR A 184 -12.05 5.08 -7.72
CA TYR A 184 -12.81 4.91 -8.95
C TYR A 184 -13.46 6.23 -9.43
N HIS A 185 -14.30 6.84 -8.61
CA HIS A 185 -15.03 8.05 -8.99
C HIS A 185 -14.12 9.25 -9.27
N HIS A 186 -13.03 9.39 -8.51
CA HIS A 186 -12.05 10.45 -8.74
C HIS A 186 -11.37 10.32 -10.13
N ILE A 187 -11.04 9.10 -10.53
CA ILE A 187 -10.41 8.84 -11.82
C ILE A 187 -11.44 8.97 -12.95
N GLU A 188 -12.60 8.34 -12.80
CA GLU A 188 -13.68 8.36 -13.79
C GLU A 188 -14.09 9.80 -14.16
N ALA A 189 -14.25 10.70 -13.17
CA ALA A 189 -14.59 12.09 -13.37
C ALA A 189 -13.55 12.89 -14.20
N LYS A 190 -12.33 12.38 -14.35
CA LYS A 190 -11.24 13.03 -15.10
C LYS A 190 -11.01 12.45 -16.48
N LEU A 191 -11.65 11.32 -16.78
CA LEU A 191 -11.55 10.69 -18.10
C LEU A 191 -12.34 11.46 -19.15
N LYS A 192 -11.77 11.58 -20.35
CA LYS A 192 -12.43 12.18 -21.53
C LYS A 192 -12.97 11.12 -22.51
N LYS A 193 -12.51 9.89 -22.37
CA LYS A 193 -12.91 8.73 -23.14
C LYS A 193 -13.18 7.58 -22.19
N GLU A 194 -13.97 6.64 -22.61
CA GLU A 194 -14.15 5.39 -21.90
C GLU A 194 -12.80 4.65 -21.82
N THR A 195 -12.30 4.47 -20.60
CA THR A 195 -11.04 3.77 -20.32
C THR A 195 -11.32 2.75 -19.23
N PRO A 196 -11.04 1.46 -19.47
CA PRO A 196 -11.35 0.42 -18.48
C PRO A 196 -10.51 0.61 -17.21
N ILE A 197 -11.18 0.46 -16.05
CA ILE A 197 -10.57 0.57 -14.72
C ILE A 197 -10.70 -0.79 -14.02
N TYR A 198 -9.57 -1.36 -13.62
CA TYR A 198 -9.47 -2.66 -12.99
C TYR A 198 -9.05 -2.52 -11.52
N PHE A 199 -9.76 -3.20 -10.63
CA PHE A 199 -9.39 -3.23 -9.22
C PHE A 199 -8.45 -4.40 -8.96
N VAL A 200 -7.19 -4.08 -8.65
CA VAL A 200 -6.14 -5.03 -8.25
C VAL A 200 -5.55 -4.54 -6.94
N PRO A 201 -6.10 -4.94 -5.78
CA PRO A 201 -5.61 -4.50 -4.48
C PRO A 201 -4.19 -4.97 -4.21
N ASN A 202 -3.52 -4.37 -3.22
CA ASN A 202 -2.42 -5.05 -2.58
C ASN A 202 -2.95 -6.35 -1.99
N SER A 203 -2.14 -7.40 -2.04
CA SER A 203 -2.58 -8.74 -1.69
C SER A 203 -1.45 -9.49 -0.98
N ILE A 204 -1.76 -10.66 -0.46
CA ILE A 204 -0.81 -11.57 0.18
C ILE A 204 -0.59 -12.78 -0.72
N ARG A 205 0.58 -13.40 -0.66
CA ARG A 205 0.86 -14.71 -1.29
C ARG A 205 0.30 -15.83 -0.44
N LYS A 206 -0.16 -16.92 -1.06
CA LYS A 206 -0.62 -18.10 -0.32
C LYS A 206 0.45 -18.63 0.64
N GLU A 207 1.70 -18.60 0.26
CA GLU A 207 2.85 -19.00 1.08
C GLU A 207 3.07 -18.11 2.32
N GLU A 208 2.62 -16.85 2.28
CA GLU A 208 2.70 -15.92 3.41
C GLU A 208 1.62 -16.16 4.47
N LEU A 209 0.52 -16.87 4.15
CA LEU A 209 -0.55 -17.18 5.09
C LEU A 209 -0.14 -18.19 6.17
N THR A 210 0.83 -19.03 5.89
CA THR A 210 1.30 -20.10 6.78
C THR A 210 2.41 -19.65 7.72
N LEU A 211 2.87 -18.41 7.62
CA LEU A 211 3.98 -17.90 8.42
C LEU A 211 3.58 -17.68 9.90
N GLY A 212 4.44 -18.15 10.79
CA GLY A 212 4.42 -17.86 12.22
C GLY A 212 3.31 -18.57 13.02
N GLU A 213 3.63 -18.89 14.26
CA GLU A 213 2.66 -19.39 15.26
C GLU A 213 2.10 -18.22 16.07
N PRO A 214 0.84 -18.29 16.55
CA PRO A 214 0.27 -17.29 17.45
C PRO A 214 1.09 -17.19 18.74
N HIS A 215 1.23 -15.98 19.26
CA HIS A 215 1.93 -15.79 20.54
C HIS A 215 1.05 -16.22 21.71
N ILE A 216 1.69 -16.81 22.74
CA ILE A 216 0.99 -17.36 23.90
C ILE A 216 1.05 -16.41 25.12
N ASP A 217 2.03 -15.47 25.16
CA ASP A 217 2.29 -14.62 26.33
C ASP A 217 1.64 -13.23 26.25
N GLY A 218 0.56 -13.05 27.01
CA GLY A 218 -0.08 -11.77 27.25
C GLY A 218 -0.92 -11.28 26.06
N PHE A 219 -1.51 -10.09 26.21
CA PHE A 219 -2.31 -9.44 25.18
C PHE A 219 -1.56 -8.25 24.60
N ALA A 220 -1.43 -8.18 23.29
CA ALA A 220 -0.63 -7.18 22.60
C ALA A 220 -1.32 -6.60 21.38
N VAL A 221 -1.09 -5.32 21.17
CA VAL A 221 -1.55 -4.56 20.02
C VAL A 221 -0.36 -4.24 19.12
N VAL A 222 -0.54 -4.29 17.79
CA VAL A 222 0.52 -3.95 16.84
C VAL A 222 0.13 -2.79 15.95
N TYR A 223 1.07 -1.86 15.77
CA TYR A 223 1.09 -0.90 14.68
C TYR A 223 2.25 -1.23 13.75
N SER A 224 1.98 -1.51 12.48
CA SER A 224 3.02 -1.79 11.48
C SER A 224 3.04 -0.76 10.34
N GLY A 225 4.24 -0.39 9.87
CA GLY A 225 4.46 0.41 8.68
C GLY A 225 4.98 1.82 8.90
N ASN A 226 4.75 2.69 7.92
CA ASN A 226 5.26 4.06 7.93
C ASN A 226 4.53 4.92 8.96
N ILE A 227 5.27 5.55 9.88
CA ILE A 227 4.78 6.61 10.77
C ILE A 227 5.08 7.93 10.06
N GLY A 228 4.35 8.18 8.98
CA GLY A 228 4.53 9.30 8.06
C GLY A 228 3.55 10.43 8.29
N LEU A 229 3.47 11.33 7.30
CA LEU A 229 2.63 12.52 7.37
C LEU A 229 1.14 12.24 7.19
N ALA A 230 0.77 11.12 6.56
CA ALA A 230 -0.62 10.69 6.38
C ALA A 230 -1.20 9.98 7.61
N GLN A 231 -0.34 9.59 8.56
CA GLN A 231 -0.78 8.91 9.78
C GLN A 231 -1.09 9.95 10.85
N ASP A 232 -2.09 9.66 11.67
CA ASP A 232 -2.41 10.46 12.84
C ASP A 232 -1.51 10.04 14.00
N VAL A 233 -0.44 10.80 14.22
CA VAL A 233 0.52 10.52 15.30
C VAL A 233 -0.02 10.93 16.66
N GLU A 234 -0.88 11.95 16.73
CA GLU A 234 -1.53 12.35 17.98
C GLU A 234 -2.47 11.25 18.48
N PHE A 235 -3.21 10.62 17.57
CA PHE A 235 -3.99 9.43 17.88
C PHE A 235 -3.09 8.32 18.48
N LEU A 236 -1.94 8.02 17.87
CA LEU A 236 -1.01 7.00 18.39
C LEU A 236 -0.45 7.36 19.77
N LYS A 237 -0.19 8.63 20.05
CA LYS A 237 0.27 9.13 21.35
C LYS A 237 -0.82 8.92 22.42
N GLN A 238 -2.05 9.31 22.13
CA GLN A 238 -3.19 9.13 23.05
C GLN A 238 -3.47 7.65 23.28
N LEU A 239 -3.54 6.86 22.20
CA LEU A 239 -3.72 5.40 22.28
C LEU A 239 -2.66 4.75 23.17
N SER A 240 -1.39 5.12 23.01
CA SER A 240 -0.31 4.54 23.81
C SER A 240 -0.45 4.81 25.32
N LYS A 241 -0.95 6.01 25.72
CA LYS A 241 -1.29 6.33 27.11
C LYS A 241 -2.47 5.51 27.63
N SER A 242 -3.54 5.43 26.84
CA SER A 242 -4.75 4.70 27.26
C SER A 242 -4.46 3.20 27.36
N LEU A 243 -3.68 2.61 26.47
CA LEU A 243 -3.22 1.23 26.55
C LEU A 243 -2.29 0.99 27.77
N PHE A 244 -1.45 1.97 28.12
CA PHE A 244 -0.61 1.89 29.33
C PHE A 244 -1.45 1.77 30.59
N ALA A 245 -2.50 2.58 30.72
CA ALA A 245 -3.44 2.52 31.84
C ALA A 245 -4.25 1.21 31.93
N LYS A 246 -4.30 0.42 30.85
CA LYS A 246 -4.96 -0.90 30.77
C LYS A 246 -3.97 -2.07 30.78
N GLU A 247 -2.69 -1.81 31.03
CA GLU A 247 -1.61 -2.80 31.03
C GLU A 247 -1.58 -3.64 29.73
N ILE A 248 -1.77 -2.95 28.60
CA ILE A 248 -1.75 -3.55 27.26
C ILE A 248 -0.48 -3.11 26.53
N ARG A 249 0.26 -4.07 26.01
CA ARG A 249 1.48 -3.84 25.23
C ARG A 249 1.14 -3.31 23.84
N LEU A 250 1.92 -2.30 23.37
CA LEU A 250 1.86 -1.77 22.02
C LEU A 250 3.19 -2.01 21.31
N ASN A 251 3.20 -2.89 20.32
CA ASN A 251 4.34 -3.14 19.46
C ASN A 251 4.29 -2.20 18.25
N VAL A 252 5.34 -1.42 18.03
CA VAL A 252 5.43 -0.44 16.93
C VAL A 252 6.54 -0.83 15.98
N VAL A 253 6.17 -1.44 14.87
CA VAL A 253 7.10 -1.86 13.81
C VAL A 253 7.08 -0.82 12.70
N GLY A 254 8.18 -0.13 12.49
CA GLY A 254 8.15 0.80 11.36
C GLY A 254 9.23 1.86 11.36
N PHE A 255 9.08 2.70 10.36
CA PHE A 255 9.93 3.85 10.06
C PHE A 255 9.03 5.05 9.75
N GLY A 256 9.63 6.20 9.49
CA GLY A 256 8.88 7.38 9.04
C GLY A 256 9.33 8.67 9.70
N LEU A 257 8.90 9.78 9.09
CA LEU A 257 9.31 11.14 9.49
C LEU A 257 8.87 11.51 10.92
N LYS A 258 7.76 10.92 11.37
CA LYS A 258 7.14 11.17 12.68
C LYS A 258 7.56 10.17 13.76
N LYS A 259 8.34 9.14 13.40
CA LYS A 259 8.78 8.10 14.36
C LYS A 259 9.56 8.72 15.54
N GLY A 260 10.49 9.62 15.27
CA GLY A 260 11.31 10.25 16.31
C GLY A 260 10.48 11.08 17.30
N GLU A 261 9.48 11.82 16.79
CA GLU A 261 8.53 12.58 17.61
C GLU A 261 7.73 11.63 18.54
N PHE A 262 7.25 10.53 18.01
CA PHE A 262 6.52 9.53 18.81
C PHE A 262 7.43 8.84 19.86
N GLN A 263 8.66 8.50 19.50
CA GLN A 263 9.63 7.93 20.45
C GLN A 263 9.95 8.88 21.60
N GLN A 264 10.13 10.18 21.31
CA GLN A 264 10.36 11.19 22.32
C GLN A 264 9.18 11.31 23.29
N PHE A 265 7.96 11.35 22.76
CA PHE A 265 6.73 11.38 23.56
C PHE A 265 6.63 10.17 24.50
N VAL A 266 6.87 8.95 24.01
CA VAL A 266 6.84 7.71 24.80
C VAL A 266 7.88 7.77 25.95
N LYS A 267 9.07 8.28 25.67
CA LYS A 267 10.14 8.43 26.66
C LYS A 267 9.77 9.46 27.74
N GLU A 268 9.26 10.63 27.34
CA GLU A 268 8.87 11.72 28.26
C GLU A 268 7.74 11.29 29.22
N HIS A 269 6.80 10.49 28.72
CA HIS A 269 5.66 10.02 29.51
C HIS A 269 5.91 8.65 30.17
N LYS A 270 7.14 8.10 30.06
CA LYS A 270 7.52 6.82 30.66
C LYS A 270 6.56 5.66 30.31
N LEU A 271 6.13 5.58 29.04
CA LEU A 271 5.19 4.56 28.57
C LEU A 271 5.93 3.25 28.28
N TYR A 272 6.19 2.45 29.29
CA TYR A 272 6.98 1.20 29.20
C TYR A 272 6.26 0.07 28.45
N ASN A 273 4.96 0.23 28.18
CA ASN A 273 4.17 -0.70 27.37
C ASN A 273 4.43 -0.58 25.87
N VAL A 274 5.15 0.47 25.41
CA VAL A 274 5.40 0.73 23.98
C VAL A 274 6.76 0.22 23.56
N HIS A 275 6.79 -0.76 22.66
CA HIS A 275 8.00 -1.38 22.16
C HIS A 275 8.25 -1.00 20.70
N PHE A 276 9.29 -0.20 20.45
CA PHE A 276 9.72 0.14 19.11
C PHE A 276 10.62 -0.93 18.53
N ILE A 277 10.17 -1.52 17.44
CA ILE A 277 10.88 -2.59 16.75
C ILE A 277 11.53 -2.02 15.49
N ARG A 278 12.73 -2.52 15.15
CA ARG A 278 13.44 -2.08 13.94
C ARG A 278 12.69 -2.48 12.67
N ALA A 279 13.01 -1.80 11.56
CA ALA A 279 12.56 -2.23 10.24
C ALA A 279 13.15 -3.60 9.92
N MET A 280 12.36 -4.46 9.31
CA MET A 280 12.66 -5.85 9.06
C MET A 280 12.16 -6.29 7.69
N THR A 281 12.47 -7.49 7.26
CA THR A 281 11.96 -8.07 6.03
C THR A 281 10.45 -8.29 6.10
N ARG A 282 9.80 -8.47 4.95
CA ARG A 282 8.37 -8.73 4.90
C ARG A 282 7.96 -9.96 5.71
N ARG A 283 8.72 -11.04 5.56
CA ARG A 283 8.47 -12.29 6.27
C ARG A 283 8.51 -12.09 7.80
N GLU A 284 9.60 -11.52 8.30
CA GLU A 284 9.74 -11.21 9.73
C GLU A 284 8.62 -10.29 10.25
N CYS A 285 8.18 -9.34 9.41
CA CYS A 285 7.09 -8.43 9.76
C CYS A 285 5.75 -9.16 9.91
N LEU A 286 5.41 -10.06 8.99
CA LEU A 286 4.18 -10.86 9.09
C LEU A 286 4.22 -11.83 10.27
N GLU A 287 5.36 -12.51 10.51
CA GLU A 287 5.58 -13.34 11.68
C GLU A 287 5.37 -12.55 12.98
N LEU A 288 5.91 -11.32 13.04
CA LEU A 288 5.70 -10.46 14.20
C LEU A 288 4.25 -9.98 14.34
N ILE A 289 3.59 -9.58 13.24
CA ILE A 289 2.18 -9.17 13.28
C ILE A 289 1.33 -10.30 13.85
N LYS A 290 1.53 -11.52 13.40
CA LYS A 290 0.78 -12.70 13.85
C LYS A 290 0.94 -13.01 15.34
N GLN A 291 2.03 -12.53 15.97
CA GLN A 291 2.25 -12.65 17.41
C GLN A 291 1.51 -11.62 18.26
N ASN A 292 0.58 -10.87 17.68
CA ASN A 292 -0.23 -9.88 18.38
C ASN A 292 -1.71 -10.23 18.29
N ASP A 293 -2.54 -9.57 19.09
CA ASP A 293 -3.97 -9.86 19.18
C ASP A 293 -4.82 -8.88 18.38
N VAL A 294 -4.34 -7.64 18.17
CA VAL A 294 -5.09 -6.58 17.46
C VAL A 294 -4.16 -5.75 16.60
N GLY A 295 -4.55 -5.49 15.37
CA GLY A 295 -3.88 -4.55 14.47
C GLY A 295 -4.49 -3.16 14.55
N VAL A 296 -3.66 -2.11 14.77
CA VAL A 296 -4.14 -0.73 14.84
C VAL A 296 -3.82 0.03 13.57
N LEU A 297 -4.83 0.79 13.10
CA LEU A 297 -4.74 1.67 11.95
C LEU A 297 -5.25 3.06 12.31
N CYS A 298 -4.52 4.11 11.92
CA CYS A 298 -4.95 5.49 12.07
C CYS A 298 -4.52 6.30 10.86
N LEU A 299 -5.44 7.03 10.28
CA LEU A 299 -5.21 7.99 9.21
C LEU A 299 -5.69 9.36 9.63
N LYS A 300 -5.05 10.40 9.11
CA LYS A 300 -5.53 11.77 9.31
C LYS A 300 -6.92 11.95 8.75
N ASP A 301 -7.65 12.90 9.32
CA ASP A 301 -8.97 13.33 8.88
C ASP A 301 -8.87 14.26 7.67
N GLU A 302 -8.76 13.66 6.49
CA GLU A 302 -8.67 14.36 5.21
C GLU A 302 -9.39 13.53 4.15
N ASP A 303 -10.26 14.12 3.36
CA ASP A 303 -11.12 13.45 2.37
C ASP A 303 -10.36 12.47 1.44
N VAL A 304 -9.13 12.81 1.08
CA VAL A 304 -8.32 11.94 0.22
C VAL A 304 -7.97 10.61 0.88
N PHE A 305 -7.84 10.57 2.22
CA PHE A 305 -7.53 9.34 2.93
C PHE A 305 -8.74 8.44 3.14
N ASP A 306 -9.96 8.98 2.96
CA ASP A 306 -11.18 8.18 2.94
C ASP A 306 -11.28 7.25 1.74
N THR A 307 -10.49 7.52 0.70
CA THR A 307 -10.47 6.72 -0.52
C THR A 307 -9.41 5.61 -0.53
N VAL A 308 -8.48 5.61 0.43
CA VAL A 308 -7.28 4.75 0.42
C VAL A 308 -7.55 3.37 1.02
N LEU A 309 -6.94 2.33 0.44
CA LEU A 309 -6.82 1.00 1.04
C LEU A 309 -5.35 0.76 1.47
N PRO A 310 -5.01 0.92 2.76
CA PRO A 310 -3.64 0.76 3.22
C PRO A 310 -3.19 -0.71 3.20
N GLY A 311 -1.95 -0.96 2.77
CA GLY A 311 -1.39 -2.31 2.75
C GLY A 311 -1.34 -3.01 4.12
N LYS A 312 -1.13 -2.23 5.21
CA LYS A 312 -1.10 -2.78 6.56
C LYS A 312 -2.44 -3.40 7.00
N LEU A 313 -3.57 -2.87 6.50
CA LEU A 313 -4.88 -3.45 6.76
C LEU A 313 -4.95 -4.87 6.20
N ILE A 314 -4.45 -5.07 4.99
CA ILE A 314 -4.40 -6.39 4.35
C ILE A 314 -3.46 -7.33 5.11
N ASP A 315 -2.31 -6.80 5.59
CA ASP A 315 -1.37 -7.59 6.40
C ASP A 315 -2.03 -8.06 7.72
N TYR A 316 -2.81 -7.19 8.39
CA TYR A 316 -3.55 -7.56 9.60
C TYR A 316 -4.61 -8.62 9.34
N ILE A 317 -5.43 -8.42 8.29
CA ILE A 317 -6.44 -9.41 7.88
C ILE A 317 -5.78 -10.76 7.59
N ALA A 318 -4.66 -10.75 6.85
CA ALA A 318 -3.94 -11.97 6.47
C ALA A 318 -3.31 -12.71 7.66
N CYS A 319 -2.96 -11.97 8.71
CA CYS A 319 -2.48 -12.54 9.98
C CYS A 319 -3.63 -12.92 10.94
N GLY A 320 -4.89 -12.76 10.55
CA GLY A 320 -6.04 -13.10 11.37
C GLY A 320 -6.36 -12.09 12.48
N LEU A 321 -5.74 -10.90 12.50
CA LEU A 321 -5.92 -9.94 13.58
C LEU A 321 -7.20 -9.12 13.40
N PRO A 322 -8.04 -9.00 14.43
CA PRO A 322 -9.05 -7.95 14.52
C PRO A 322 -8.43 -6.57 14.31
N ILE A 323 -9.13 -5.71 13.59
CA ILE A 323 -8.65 -4.37 13.26
C ILE A 323 -9.34 -3.34 14.15
N ALA A 324 -8.54 -2.48 14.81
CA ALA A 324 -9.01 -1.32 15.55
C ALA A 324 -8.57 -0.05 14.81
N ALA A 325 -9.50 0.66 14.16
CA ALA A 325 -9.16 1.74 13.24
C ALA A 325 -9.78 3.08 13.63
N GLY A 326 -8.94 4.14 13.61
CA GLY A 326 -9.39 5.52 13.52
C GLY A 326 -9.36 5.97 12.06
N ALA A 327 -10.48 5.85 11.35
CA ALA A 327 -10.57 6.10 9.92
C ALA A 327 -12.04 6.30 9.48
N SER A 328 -12.22 6.77 8.26
CA SER A 328 -13.52 6.99 7.60
C SER A 328 -13.52 6.41 6.18
N GLY A 329 -14.60 6.62 5.44
CA GLY A 329 -14.69 6.29 4.02
C GLY A 329 -14.57 4.80 3.71
N TYR A 330 -13.76 4.46 2.70
CA TYR A 330 -13.65 3.09 2.18
C TYR A 330 -13.14 2.08 3.22
N ILE A 331 -12.23 2.50 4.11
CA ILE A 331 -11.72 1.63 5.19
C ILE A 331 -12.84 1.25 6.15
N LYS A 332 -13.66 2.25 6.57
CA LYS A 332 -14.79 2.02 7.46
C LYS A 332 -15.77 1.02 6.84
N SER A 333 -16.22 1.30 5.61
CA SER A 333 -17.16 0.42 4.90
C SER A 333 -16.61 -1.01 4.79
N LEU A 334 -15.31 -1.18 4.46
CA LEU A 334 -14.70 -2.50 4.34
C LEU A 334 -14.67 -3.26 5.67
N ILE A 335 -14.30 -2.60 6.77
CA ILE A 335 -14.18 -3.25 8.08
C ILE A 335 -15.56 -3.65 8.59
N GLU A 336 -16.56 -2.76 8.50
CA GLU A 336 -17.92 -3.01 8.96
C GLU A 336 -18.65 -4.07 8.12
N GLU A 337 -18.62 -3.95 6.77
CA GLU A 337 -19.27 -4.91 5.87
C GLU A 337 -18.70 -6.33 5.98
N LYS A 338 -17.42 -6.46 6.30
CA LYS A 338 -16.76 -7.78 6.39
C LYS A 338 -16.73 -8.32 7.82
N GLY A 339 -17.11 -7.54 8.83
CA GLY A 339 -17.04 -7.94 10.23
C GLY A 339 -15.62 -8.30 10.69
N ILE A 340 -14.63 -7.49 10.29
CA ILE A 340 -13.19 -7.77 10.52
C ILE A 340 -12.57 -6.90 11.60
N GLY A 341 -13.37 -6.11 12.33
CA GLY A 341 -12.90 -5.25 13.39
C GLY A 341 -13.88 -4.14 13.74
N TYR A 342 -13.34 -3.08 14.32
CA TYR A 342 -14.09 -1.88 14.75
C TYR A 342 -13.44 -0.60 14.20
N VAL A 343 -14.27 0.36 13.84
CA VAL A 343 -13.83 1.67 13.34
C VAL A 343 -14.51 2.79 14.13
N SER A 344 -13.70 3.69 14.70
CA SER A 344 -14.17 4.98 15.17
C SER A 344 -13.99 6.01 14.06
N GLU A 345 -15.08 6.44 13.46
CA GLU A 345 -15.06 7.46 12.40
C GLU A 345 -14.62 8.82 12.94
N SER A 346 -15.04 9.15 14.16
CA SER A 346 -14.60 10.35 14.89
C SER A 346 -13.14 10.27 15.39
N ARG A 347 -12.45 9.14 15.16
CA ARG A 347 -11.11 8.85 15.66
C ARG A 347 -10.99 8.94 17.19
N ASN A 348 -12.08 8.59 17.89
CA ASN A 348 -12.12 8.57 19.33
C ASN A 348 -11.28 7.42 19.88
N VAL A 349 -10.22 7.75 20.61
CA VAL A 349 -9.29 6.78 21.18
C VAL A 349 -9.96 5.91 22.26
N GLU A 350 -10.87 6.48 23.06
CA GLU A 350 -11.60 5.75 24.09
C GLU A 350 -12.43 4.60 23.50
N GLU A 351 -13.15 4.84 22.41
CA GLU A 351 -13.93 3.80 21.71
C GLU A 351 -13.05 2.67 21.22
N ILE A 352 -11.91 3.02 20.61
CA ILE A 352 -10.90 2.07 20.14
C ILE A 352 -10.35 1.23 21.29
N VAL A 353 -10.02 1.86 22.42
CA VAL A 353 -9.51 1.16 23.60
C VAL A 353 -10.59 0.27 24.23
N GLN A 354 -11.83 0.70 24.27
CA GLN A 354 -12.95 -0.14 24.76
C GLN A 354 -13.10 -1.40 23.90
N PHE A 355 -13.03 -1.27 22.57
CA PHE A 355 -13.03 -2.44 21.68
C PHE A 355 -11.83 -3.37 21.93
N ILE A 356 -10.61 -2.83 22.08
CA ILE A 356 -9.41 -3.62 22.38
C ILE A 356 -9.56 -4.36 23.73
N VAL A 357 -10.05 -3.69 24.78
CA VAL A 357 -10.30 -4.31 26.09
C VAL A 357 -11.39 -5.36 26.01
N HIS A 358 -12.45 -5.12 25.22
CA HIS A 358 -13.49 -6.11 24.97
C HIS A 358 -12.90 -7.40 24.38
N LEU A 359 -12.04 -7.30 23.36
CA LEU A 359 -11.34 -8.46 22.78
C LEU A 359 -10.40 -9.16 23.77
N LYS A 360 -9.72 -8.40 24.65
CA LYS A 360 -8.87 -8.96 25.71
C LYS A 360 -9.69 -9.85 26.65
N ASN A 361 -10.90 -9.44 26.99
CA ASN A 361 -11.76 -10.12 27.94
C ASN A 361 -12.66 -11.21 27.28
N HIS A 362 -12.87 -11.14 25.97
CA HIS A 362 -13.77 -12.02 25.22
C HIS A 362 -13.04 -12.62 24.00
N ARG A 363 -12.12 -13.57 24.24
CA ARG A 363 -11.28 -14.19 23.20
C ARG A 363 -12.08 -14.80 22.05
N HIS A 364 -13.24 -15.37 22.30
CA HIS A 364 -14.11 -15.95 21.27
C HIS A 364 -14.56 -14.93 20.21
N VAL A 365 -14.66 -13.63 20.58
CA VAL A 365 -14.97 -12.57 19.61
C VAL A 365 -13.82 -12.34 18.65
N ALA A 366 -12.58 -12.31 19.17
CA ALA A 366 -11.38 -12.21 18.34
C ALA A 366 -11.23 -13.41 17.40
N GLU A 367 -11.52 -14.63 17.88
CA GLU A 367 -11.52 -15.85 17.07
C GLU A 367 -12.57 -15.81 15.96
N ALA A 368 -13.79 -15.33 16.23
CA ALA A 368 -14.81 -15.16 15.22
C ALA A 368 -14.39 -14.15 14.13
N ILE A 369 -13.76 -13.06 14.53
CA ILE A 369 -13.20 -12.08 13.58
C ILE A 369 -12.06 -12.70 12.75
N ALA A 370 -11.18 -13.49 13.35
CA ALA A 370 -10.10 -14.17 12.64
C ALA A 370 -10.63 -15.13 11.56
N LEU A 371 -11.73 -15.84 11.82
CA LEU A 371 -12.41 -16.67 10.81
C LEU A 371 -13.00 -15.84 9.67
N ASN A 372 -13.50 -14.64 9.94
CA ASN A 372 -13.96 -13.73 8.89
C ASN A 372 -12.77 -13.21 8.07
N ASN A 373 -11.67 -12.86 8.74
CA ASN A 373 -10.44 -12.43 8.09
C ASN A 373 -9.93 -13.46 7.09
N GLU A 374 -9.91 -14.75 7.46
CA GLU A 374 -9.50 -15.82 6.56
C GLU A 374 -10.36 -15.88 5.30
N LYS A 375 -11.69 -15.83 5.45
CA LYS A 375 -12.64 -15.80 4.31
C LYS A 375 -12.41 -14.59 3.40
N VAL A 376 -12.18 -13.41 4.00
CA VAL A 376 -11.94 -12.16 3.27
C VAL A 376 -10.64 -12.23 2.48
N VAL A 377 -9.55 -12.75 3.08
CA VAL A 377 -8.28 -12.93 2.38
C VAL A 377 -8.41 -13.89 1.21
N GLN A 378 -9.00 -15.07 1.44
CA GLN A 378 -9.16 -16.10 0.41
C GLN A 378 -9.95 -15.60 -0.79
N ARG A 379 -10.97 -14.78 -0.56
CA ARG A 379 -11.82 -14.27 -1.61
C ARG A 379 -11.25 -13.02 -2.31
N ASP A 380 -10.72 -12.06 -1.54
CA ASP A 380 -10.51 -10.70 -2.04
C ASP A 380 -9.02 -10.31 -2.14
N PHE A 381 -8.12 -10.94 -1.36
CA PHE A 381 -6.75 -10.44 -1.16
C PHE A 381 -5.63 -11.47 -1.40
N LEU A 382 -5.84 -12.42 -2.30
CA LEU A 382 -4.77 -13.31 -2.77
C LEU A 382 -4.16 -12.81 -4.07
N TRP A 383 -2.82 -12.74 -4.14
CA TRP A 383 -2.12 -12.39 -5.38
C TRP A 383 -2.39 -13.38 -6.50
N GLU A 384 -2.46 -14.67 -6.19
CA GLU A 384 -2.72 -15.74 -7.15
C GLU A 384 -4.08 -15.60 -7.84
N SER A 385 -5.04 -14.94 -7.19
CA SER A 385 -6.35 -14.65 -7.77
C SER A 385 -6.36 -13.28 -8.46
N ASN A 386 -5.81 -12.25 -7.79
CA ASN A 386 -5.88 -10.87 -8.28
C ASN A 386 -4.98 -10.60 -9.48
N ILE A 387 -3.94 -11.42 -9.71
CA ILE A 387 -3.09 -11.29 -10.89
C ILE A 387 -3.86 -11.52 -12.19
N HIS A 388 -4.89 -12.38 -12.20
CA HIS A 388 -5.71 -12.61 -13.38
C HIS A 388 -6.44 -11.35 -13.83
N THR A 389 -6.93 -10.52 -12.89
CA THR A 389 -7.50 -9.20 -13.22
C THR A 389 -6.48 -8.27 -13.86
N LEU A 390 -5.21 -8.35 -13.44
CA LEU A 390 -4.15 -7.59 -14.09
C LEU A 390 -3.81 -8.15 -15.48
N ILE A 391 -3.83 -9.46 -15.66
CA ILE A 391 -3.66 -10.10 -16.97
C ILE A 391 -4.80 -9.66 -17.91
N ASP A 392 -6.05 -9.63 -17.43
CA ASP A 392 -7.16 -9.08 -18.21
C ASP A 392 -6.90 -7.64 -18.63
N ALA A 393 -6.38 -6.79 -17.72
CA ALA A 393 -6.01 -5.41 -18.05
C ALA A 393 -4.90 -5.30 -19.11
N ILE A 394 -4.02 -6.29 -19.21
CA ILE A 394 -2.94 -6.36 -20.21
C ILE A 394 -3.47 -6.87 -21.55
N GLU A 395 -4.27 -7.95 -21.54
CA GLU A 395 -4.70 -8.67 -22.75
C GLU A 395 -5.92 -8.04 -23.42
N ASP A 396 -6.76 -7.35 -22.67
CA ASP A 396 -8.03 -6.86 -23.17
C ASP A 396 -7.86 -5.79 -24.25
N GLU A 397 -8.13 -6.16 -25.49
CA GLU A 397 -8.11 -5.23 -26.63
C GLU A 397 -9.41 -4.40 -26.75
N LYS A 398 -10.50 -4.81 -26.06
CA LYS A 398 -11.84 -4.23 -26.18
C LYS A 398 -12.65 -4.36 -24.89
N ALA A 399 -12.12 -4.00 -23.73
CA ALA A 399 -12.93 -4.03 -22.51
C ALA A 399 -13.91 -2.85 -22.47
N VAL A 400 -15.10 -3.10 -22.96
CA VAL A 400 -16.30 -2.38 -22.53
C VAL A 400 -16.87 -3.15 -21.35
N GLN A 401 -16.83 -2.54 -20.16
CA GLN A 401 -17.57 -2.90 -18.96
C GLN A 401 -17.28 -4.24 -18.26
N LYS A 402 -16.24 -4.29 -17.42
CA LYS A 402 -16.31 -4.98 -16.12
C LYS A 402 -15.99 -4.03 -14.97
N VAL A 403 -16.81 -3.02 -14.85
CA VAL A 403 -16.89 -2.24 -13.64
C VAL A 403 -17.62 -3.09 -12.61
N CYS A 404 -16.96 -3.45 -11.52
CA CYS A 404 -17.68 -3.81 -10.30
C CYS A 404 -18.49 -2.58 -9.87
N ARG A 405 -19.71 -2.44 -10.40
CA ARG A 405 -20.72 -1.60 -9.76
C ARG A 405 -20.80 -2.06 -8.32
N LEU A 406 -20.65 -1.15 -7.41
CA LEU A 406 -21.04 -1.35 -6.01
C LEU A 406 -22.55 -1.60 -6.03
N GLU A 407 -22.96 -2.84 -6.14
CA GLU A 407 -24.34 -3.21 -5.84
C GLU A 407 -24.48 -3.16 -4.32
N PRO A 408 -25.42 -2.36 -3.80
CA PRO A 408 -25.80 -2.45 -2.41
C PRO A 408 -26.56 -3.76 -2.23
N LYS A 409 -25.89 -4.83 -1.89
CA LYS A 409 -26.57 -6.01 -1.37
C LYS A 409 -26.77 -5.85 0.12
N ASN A 410 -27.98 -5.43 0.49
CA ASN A 410 -28.58 -5.65 1.78
C ASN A 410 -28.64 -7.15 2.06
N GLU A 411 -27.67 -7.66 2.79
CA GLU A 411 -27.84 -8.78 3.69
C GLU A 411 -27.13 -8.39 4.98
N MET A 412 -27.85 -7.60 5.79
CA MET A 412 -27.48 -7.37 7.19
C MET A 412 -27.62 -8.69 7.93
N ILE A 413 -26.46 -9.29 8.24
CA ILE A 413 -26.41 -10.24 9.36
C ILE A 413 -26.50 -9.42 10.63
N ASN A 414 -27.67 -9.45 11.21
CA ASN A 414 -28.04 -8.74 12.43
C ASN A 414 -27.24 -9.33 13.61
N ILE A 415 -26.18 -8.64 14.03
CA ILE A 415 -25.36 -9.00 15.21
C ILE A 415 -26.00 -8.48 16.51
N ASP A 416 -27.07 -7.66 16.40
CA ASP A 416 -27.67 -6.95 17.55
C ASP A 416 -28.61 -7.77 18.44
N SER A 417 -28.76 -9.08 18.27
CA SER A 417 -29.74 -9.85 19.05
C SER A 417 -29.14 -10.81 20.09
N LYS A 418 -27.88 -10.68 20.47
CA LYS A 418 -27.28 -11.53 21.55
C LYS A 418 -26.40 -10.76 22.54
N VAL A 419 -26.71 -9.51 22.82
CA VAL A 419 -26.14 -8.79 23.97
C VAL A 419 -27.30 -8.31 24.82
N ASN A 420 -27.81 -9.19 25.65
CA ASN A 420 -28.48 -8.91 26.92
C ASN A 420 -27.89 -9.82 27.99
#